data_776d4f295b11322ce1e448d9fdc26650
#
_entry.id   776d4f295b11322ce1e448d9fdc26650
#
_cell.length_a   1.000
_cell.length_b   1.000
_cell.length_c   1.000
_cell.angle_alpha   90.00
_cell.angle_beta   90.00
_cell.angle_gamma   90.00
#
_symmetry.space_group_name_H-M   'P 1'
#
loop_
_entity.id
_entity.type
_entity.pdbx_description
1 polymer ?
#
loop_
_entity_poly.entity_id
_entity_poly.type
_entity_poly.pdbx_seq_one_letter_code
_entity_poly.pdbx_strand_id
1 'polypeptide(L)'
;MSAQRLALLTPHRVAASDVDALLPAIEAACAAGDVAAVILRLAPADERALTALVKRVAPAVQAHEAALVVACPGFAGDLVSVATRGGADGVHVDKPAGLKDLRERLREGRILGTGGFETRHAAMDAGEGGADYLMFGGLYPDGEAPDAEGVRARAAWWAEIFETPCIAVACAAEEIPGHAATGAEFVGLESALWLADPAGVARAQEALGGAA
;
A
#
# COMPACT_ATOMS: atom_id res chain seq x y z
N MET A 1 -5.29 -20.15 9.13
CA MET A 1 -5.32 -18.94 8.28
C MET A 1 -4.89 -17.77 9.15
N SER A 2 -3.94 -16.94 8.71
CA SER A 2 -3.59 -15.71 9.42
C SER A 2 -4.79 -14.77 9.38
N ALA A 3 -5.01 -13.99 10.45
CA ALA A 3 -6.07 -12.96 10.44
C ALA A 3 -5.76 -11.92 9.37
N GLN A 4 -6.78 -11.48 8.62
CA GLN A 4 -6.62 -10.39 7.67
C GLN A 4 -6.25 -9.09 8.38
N ARG A 5 -5.37 -8.30 7.76
CA ARG A 5 -4.90 -7.02 8.30
C ARG A 5 -5.17 -5.88 7.33
N LEU A 6 -5.06 -4.66 7.82
CA LEU A 6 -5.29 -3.46 7.02
C LEU A 6 -3.99 -2.91 6.43
N ALA A 7 -4.08 -2.33 5.23
CA ALA A 7 -3.03 -1.49 4.64
C ALA A 7 -3.61 -0.10 4.34
N LEU A 8 -2.93 0.95 4.76
CA LEU A 8 -3.39 2.32 4.54
C LEU A 8 -2.68 2.94 3.33
N LEU A 9 -3.43 3.56 2.43
CA LEU A 9 -2.89 4.33 1.33
C LEU A 9 -3.02 5.83 1.63
N THR A 10 -1.91 6.57 1.60
CA THR A 10 -1.96 8.03 1.75
C THR A 10 -2.59 8.70 0.52
N PRO A 11 -2.95 9.98 0.56
CA PRO A 11 -3.30 10.72 -0.64
C PRO A 11 -2.23 10.56 -1.73
N HIS A 12 -2.63 10.70 -2.99
CA HIS A 12 -1.69 10.77 -4.09
C HIS A 12 -0.81 12.02 -3.96
N ARG A 13 0.48 11.89 -4.32
CA ARG A 13 1.43 13.01 -4.46
C ARG A 13 1.63 13.82 -3.18
N VAL A 14 1.85 13.13 -2.04
CA VAL A 14 2.21 13.77 -0.76
C VAL A 14 3.52 14.54 -0.94
N ALA A 15 3.50 15.84 -0.68
CA ALA A 15 4.65 16.73 -0.70
C ALA A 15 5.14 17.05 0.72
N ALA A 16 6.30 17.68 0.84
CA ALA A 16 6.87 18.04 2.14
C ALA A 16 5.96 19.02 2.94
N SER A 17 5.17 19.84 2.27
CA SER A 17 4.19 20.74 2.87
C SER A 17 3.04 20.02 3.57
N ASP A 18 2.74 18.80 3.18
CA ASP A 18 1.56 18.08 3.64
C ASP A 18 1.85 17.26 4.90
N VAL A 19 3.13 17.03 5.19
CA VAL A 19 3.58 16.09 6.24
C VAL A 19 3.09 16.50 7.62
N ASP A 20 3.10 17.79 7.97
CA ASP A 20 2.68 18.26 9.30
C ASP A 20 1.19 18.00 9.58
N ALA A 21 0.37 18.05 8.55
CA ALA A 21 -1.05 17.70 8.65
C ALA A 21 -1.29 16.18 8.58
N LEU A 22 -0.43 15.46 7.85
CA LEU A 22 -0.58 14.03 7.63
C LEU A 22 -0.14 13.18 8.82
N LEU A 23 0.92 13.58 9.53
CA LEU A 23 1.50 12.80 10.64
C LEU A 23 0.48 12.45 11.74
N PRO A 24 -0.27 13.41 12.32
CA PRO A 24 -1.24 13.08 13.37
C PRO A 24 -2.34 12.13 12.89
N ALA A 25 -2.73 12.22 11.61
CA ALA A 25 -3.75 11.34 11.04
C ALA A 25 -3.21 9.91 10.85
N ILE A 26 -1.95 9.76 10.41
CA ILE A 26 -1.28 8.45 10.32
C ILE A 26 -1.17 7.79 11.70
N GLU A 27 -0.67 8.51 12.71
CA GLU A 27 -0.54 8.00 14.08
C GLU A 27 -1.88 7.53 14.63
N ALA A 28 -2.92 8.37 14.50
CA ALA A 28 -4.27 8.04 14.95
C ALA A 28 -4.86 6.85 14.19
N ALA A 29 -4.65 6.76 12.88
CA ALA A 29 -5.13 5.67 12.05
C ALA A 29 -4.42 4.35 12.38
N CYS A 30 -3.09 4.37 12.55
CA CYS A 30 -2.33 3.17 12.95
C CYS A 30 -2.69 2.69 14.36
N ALA A 31 -3.07 3.61 15.27
CA ALA A 31 -3.53 3.25 16.61
C ALA A 31 -4.97 2.71 16.64
N ALA A 32 -5.77 2.91 15.59
CA ALA A 32 -7.20 2.58 15.56
C ALA A 32 -7.51 1.14 15.11
N GLY A 33 -6.53 0.38 14.61
CA GLY A 33 -6.74 -1.00 14.16
C GLY A 33 -5.43 -1.74 13.88
N ASP A 34 -5.52 -2.99 13.43
CA ASP A 34 -4.36 -3.80 13.06
C ASP A 34 -3.86 -3.43 11.66
N VAL A 35 -3.07 -2.38 11.60
CA VAL A 35 -2.46 -1.87 10.36
C VAL A 35 -1.13 -2.57 10.10
N ALA A 36 -1.06 -3.32 9.02
CA ALA A 36 0.17 -4.02 8.61
C ALA A 36 1.16 -3.08 7.92
N ALA A 37 0.66 -2.14 7.11
CA ALA A 37 1.50 -1.24 6.34
C ALA A 37 0.82 0.10 6.03
N VAL A 38 1.64 1.11 5.84
CA VAL A 38 1.24 2.40 5.24
C VAL A 38 2.00 2.57 3.93
N ILE A 39 1.26 2.73 2.82
CA ILE A 39 1.83 3.02 1.51
C ILE A 39 1.86 4.54 1.33
N LEU A 40 3.04 5.12 1.48
CA LEU A 40 3.28 6.56 1.35
C LEU A 40 3.51 6.92 -0.11
N ARG A 41 2.52 7.55 -0.73
CA ARG A 41 2.53 7.94 -2.15
C ARG A 41 3.07 9.36 -2.32
N LEU A 42 4.34 9.46 -2.68
CA LEU A 42 5.10 10.73 -2.74
C LEU A 42 4.85 11.50 -4.04
N ALA A 43 4.84 12.83 -3.95
CA ALA A 43 5.01 13.69 -5.11
C ALA A 43 6.48 13.64 -5.58
N PRO A 44 6.76 13.56 -6.89
CA PRO A 44 8.14 13.61 -7.39
C PRO A 44 8.86 14.89 -6.95
N ALA A 45 10.06 14.73 -6.38
CA ALA A 45 10.95 15.80 -5.96
C ALA A 45 12.40 15.30 -6.05
N ASP A 46 13.39 16.08 -5.62
CA ASP A 46 14.75 15.58 -5.54
C ASP A 46 14.93 14.53 -4.43
N GLU A 47 15.93 13.64 -4.58
CA GLU A 47 16.16 12.52 -3.65
C GLU A 47 16.36 12.96 -2.19
N ARG A 48 16.99 14.13 -1.97
CA ARG A 48 17.24 14.66 -0.63
C ARG A 48 15.94 15.08 0.04
N ALA A 49 15.09 15.78 -0.69
CA ALA A 49 13.77 16.20 -0.20
C ALA A 49 12.89 14.99 0.11
N LEU A 50 12.82 14.00 -0.80
CA LEU A 50 12.08 12.76 -0.58
C LEU A 50 12.63 11.97 0.62
N THR A 51 13.95 11.84 0.73
CA THR A 51 14.57 11.16 1.88
C THR A 51 14.25 11.86 3.20
N ALA A 52 14.28 13.20 3.22
CA ALA A 52 13.92 13.97 4.42
C ALA A 52 12.44 13.78 4.81
N LEU A 53 11.55 13.73 3.82
CA LEU A 53 10.12 13.46 4.05
C LEU A 53 9.91 12.07 4.64
N VAL A 54 10.50 11.04 4.03
CA VAL A 54 10.39 9.65 4.52
C VAL A 54 10.92 9.53 5.95
N LYS A 55 12.05 10.17 6.29
CA LYS A 55 12.60 10.20 7.67
C LYS A 55 11.64 10.77 8.69
N ARG A 56 10.79 11.70 8.30
CA ARG A 56 9.79 12.30 9.21
C ARG A 56 8.61 11.37 9.43
N VAL A 57 8.21 10.62 8.39
CA VAL A 57 7.01 9.76 8.45
C VAL A 57 7.33 8.39 9.07
N ALA A 58 8.51 7.83 8.82
CA ALA A 58 8.84 6.47 9.23
C ALA A 58 8.62 6.19 10.73
N PRO A 59 9.05 7.04 11.67
CA PRO A 59 8.82 6.77 13.10
C PRO A 59 7.34 6.72 13.50
N ALA A 60 6.49 7.54 12.89
CA ALA A 60 5.05 7.59 13.19
C ALA A 60 4.32 6.30 12.78
N VAL A 61 4.76 5.66 11.68
CA VAL A 61 4.22 4.38 11.22
C VAL A 61 4.80 3.22 12.04
N GLN A 62 6.12 3.18 12.17
CA GLN A 62 6.84 2.06 12.77
C GLN A 62 6.64 1.93 14.28
N ALA A 63 6.26 3.02 14.98
CA ALA A 63 5.88 2.99 16.39
C ALA A 63 4.63 2.12 16.66
N HIS A 64 3.86 1.82 15.63
CA HIS A 64 2.66 0.97 15.68
C HIS A 64 2.88 -0.43 15.07
N GLU A 65 4.13 -0.86 14.90
CA GLU A 65 4.49 -2.16 14.28
C GLU A 65 3.98 -2.31 12.84
N ALA A 66 3.67 -1.18 12.18
CA ALA A 66 3.29 -1.14 10.78
C ALA A 66 4.52 -0.87 9.89
N ALA A 67 4.57 -1.46 8.71
CA ALA A 67 5.62 -1.22 7.74
C ALA A 67 5.36 0.08 6.97
N LEU A 68 6.40 0.89 6.77
CA LEU A 68 6.35 2.02 5.84
C LEU A 68 6.86 1.60 4.47
N VAL A 69 5.99 1.61 3.47
CA VAL A 69 6.33 1.33 2.07
C VAL A 69 6.19 2.63 1.26
N VAL A 70 7.20 3.01 0.50
CA VAL A 70 7.17 4.24 -0.28
C VAL A 70 6.91 3.98 -1.76
N ALA A 71 6.02 4.80 -2.34
CA ALA A 71 5.74 4.84 -3.77
C ALA A 71 5.93 6.28 -4.28
N CYS A 72 6.49 6.44 -5.48
CA CYS A 72 6.65 7.75 -6.09
C CYS A 72 6.47 7.63 -7.63
N PRO A 73 5.21 7.52 -8.10
CA PRO A 73 4.94 7.45 -9.53
C PRO A 73 5.51 8.66 -10.29
N GLY A 74 6.21 8.39 -11.40
CA GLY A 74 6.84 9.43 -12.21
C GLY A 74 8.19 9.94 -11.67
N PHE A 75 8.72 9.41 -10.58
CA PHE A 75 10.05 9.75 -10.10
C PHE A 75 11.13 9.04 -10.96
N ALA A 76 12.03 9.83 -11.54
CA ALA A 76 13.10 9.32 -12.41
C ALA A 76 14.39 8.94 -11.65
N GLY A 77 14.47 9.23 -10.35
CA GLY A 77 15.62 8.92 -9.50
C GLY A 77 15.55 7.52 -8.86
N ASP A 78 16.42 7.31 -7.87
CA ASP A 78 16.53 6.03 -7.18
C ASP A 78 15.62 5.93 -5.95
N LEU A 79 14.41 5.37 -6.13
CA LEU A 79 13.45 5.18 -5.05
C LEU A 79 13.97 4.22 -3.96
N VAL A 80 14.76 3.21 -4.33
CA VAL A 80 15.38 2.28 -3.37
C VAL A 80 16.34 3.01 -2.43
N SER A 81 17.14 3.93 -3.00
CA SER A 81 18.03 4.79 -2.22
C SER A 81 17.26 5.72 -1.28
N VAL A 82 16.18 6.35 -1.76
CA VAL A 82 15.30 7.20 -0.96
C VAL A 82 14.70 6.40 0.21
N ALA A 83 14.11 5.25 -0.05
CA ALA A 83 13.52 4.37 0.96
C ALA A 83 14.56 3.95 2.02
N THR A 84 15.70 3.46 1.56
CA THR A 84 16.76 2.96 2.45
C THR A 84 17.32 4.05 3.35
N ARG A 85 17.65 5.22 2.80
CA ARG A 85 18.18 6.35 3.57
C ARG A 85 17.12 7.03 4.43
N GLY A 86 15.86 6.95 4.00
CA GLY A 86 14.70 7.48 4.72
C GLY A 86 14.25 6.62 5.88
N GLY A 87 14.69 5.35 5.96
CA GLY A 87 14.29 4.41 7.01
C GLY A 87 12.95 3.72 6.72
N ALA A 88 12.45 3.74 5.47
CA ALA A 88 11.28 2.98 5.09
C ALA A 88 11.59 1.47 5.00
N ASP A 89 10.59 0.63 5.17
CA ASP A 89 10.70 -0.82 5.16
C ASP A 89 10.69 -1.39 3.74
N GLY A 90 10.20 -0.62 2.76
CA GLY A 90 10.12 -1.09 1.39
C GLY A 90 9.75 -0.02 0.37
N VAL A 91 9.59 -0.48 -0.87
CA VAL A 91 9.11 0.32 -1.99
C VAL A 91 7.93 -0.35 -2.68
N HIS A 92 7.05 0.46 -3.26
CA HIS A 92 5.96 0.02 -4.13
C HIS A 92 6.09 0.67 -5.50
N VAL A 93 5.92 -0.13 -6.56
CA VAL A 93 5.99 0.34 -7.94
C VAL A 93 4.75 -0.11 -8.72
N ASP A 94 4.14 0.81 -9.48
CA ASP A 94 2.92 0.54 -10.25
C ASP A 94 3.17 -0.15 -11.60
N LYS A 95 4.41 -0.53 -11.89
CA LYS A 95 4.76 -1.22 -13.14
C LYS A 95 5.65 -2.41 -12.85
N PRO A 96 5.28 -3.60 -13.33
CA PRO A 96 6.07 -4.83 -13.08
C PRO A 96 7.39 -4.87 -13.86
N ALA A 97 7.61 -3.97 -14.81
CA ALA A 97 8.85 -3.94 -15.58
C ALA A 97 10.06 -3.62 -14.68
N GLY A 98 11.08 -4.48 -14.72
CA GLY A 98 12.31 -4.30 -13.94
C GLY A 98 12.22 -4.74 -12.47
N LEU A 99 11.20 -5.50 -12.05
CA LEU A 99 11.07 -5.98 -10.67
C LEU A 99 12.27 -6.83 -10.22
N LYS A 100 12.81 -7.68 -11.08
CA LYS A 100 14.00 -8.50 -10.77
C LYS A 100 15.21 -7.63 -10.43
N ASP A 101 15.47 -6.59 -11.22
CA ASP A 101 16.56 -5.65 -10.95
C ASP A 101 16.32 -4.86 -9.65
N LEU A 102 15.05 -4.48 -9.38
CA LEU A 102 14.69 -3.84 -8.12
C LEU A 102 14.87 -4.78 -6.94
N ARG A 103 14.50 -6.05 -7.07
CA ARG A 103 14.67 -7.08 -6.03
C ARG A 103 16.15 -7.28 -5.69
N GLU A 104 17.01 -7.37 -6.70
CA GLU A 104 18.47 -7.50 -6.52
C GLU A 104 19.08 -6.30 -5.78
N ARG A 105 18.55 -5.09 -6.02
CA ARG A 105 19.01 -3.86 -5.39
C ARG A 105 18.46 -3.66 -3.97
N LEU A 106 17.31 -4.23 -3.67
CA LEU A 106 16.73 -4.23 -2.34
C LEU A 106 17.43 -5.29 -1.49
N ARG A 107 17.95 -4.88 -0.32
CA ARG A 107 18.55 -5.81 0.64
C ARG A 107 17.50 -6.80 1.16
N GLU A 108 17.97 -7.98 1.59
CA GLU A 108 17.11 -8.94 2.30
C GLU A 108 16.34 -8.26 3.45
N GLY A 109 15.08 -8.66 3.62
CA GLY A 109 14.19 -8.11 4.62
C GLY A 109 13.50 -6.81 4.25
N ARG A 110 13.76 -6.24 3.05
CA ARG A 110 12.99 -5.08 2.56
C ARG A 110 11.89 -5.49 1.61
N ILE A 111 10.74 -4.82 1.75
CA ILE A 111 9.51 -5.11 1.03
C ILE A 111 9.56 -4.53 -0.39
N LEU A 112 9.23 -5.35 -1.37
CA LEU A 112 8.98 -4.94 -2.74
C LEU A 112 7.51 -5.21 -3.09
N GLY A 113 6.72 -4.17 -3.16
CA GLY A 113 5.32 -4.25 -3.60
C GLY A 113 5.15 -3.79 -5.04
N THR A 114 4.11 -4.29 -5.69
CA THR A 114 3.76 -3.83 -7.04
C THR A 114 2.26 -3.89 -7.29
N GLY A 115 1.79 -3.08 -8.24
CA GLY A 115 0.38 -2.93 -8.61
C GLY A 115 0.21 -2.46 -10.05
N GLY A 116 -0.97 -1.92 -10.37
CA GLY A 116 -1.25 -1.33 -11.68
C GLY A 116 -1.37 -2.36 -12.81
N PHE A 117 -1.84 -3.58 -12.50
CA PHE A 117 -1.96 -4.66 -13.48
C PHE A 117 -3.22 -4.50 -14.32
N GLU A 118 -3.05 -4.46 -15.64
CA GLU A 118 -4.16 -4.47 -16.60
C GLU A 118 -4.64 -5.90 -16.91
N THR A 119 -3.74 -6.89 -16.77
CA THR A 119 -4.02 -8.30 -17.10
C THR A 119 -3.57 -9.25 -15.99
N ARG A 120 -4.18 -10.45 -15.94
CA ARG A 120 -3.74 -11.54 -15.06
C ARG A 120 -2.30 -11.97 -15.36
N HIS A 121 -1.91 -12.00 -16.63
CA HIS A 121 -0.55 -12.34 -17.03
C HIS A 121 0.49 -11.38 -16.44
N ALA A 122 0.23 -10.07 -16.50
CA ALA A 122 1.12 -9.09 -15.89
C ALA A 122 1.26 -9.25 -14.37
N ALA A 123 0.17 -9.67 -13.68
CA ALA A 123 0.22 -9.99 -12.27
C ALA A 123 1.08 -11.25 -11.98
N MET A 124 0.95 -12.28 -12.81
CA MET A 124 1.78 -13.52 -12.71
C MET A 124 3.27 -13.20 -12.90
N ASP A 125 3.60 -12.46 -13.94
CA ASP A 125 4.99 -12.04 -14.21
C ASP A 125 5.58 -11.24 -13.03
N ALA A 126 4.75 -10.43 -12.37
CA ALA A 126 5.15 -9.67 -11.20
C ALA A 126 5.43 -10.55 -9.97
N GLY A 127 4.58 -11.55 -9.70
CA GLY A 127 4.82 -12.53 -8.65
C GLY A 127 6.10 -13.31 -8.87
N GLU A 128 6.34 -13.78 -10.11
CA GLU A 128 7.59 -14.46 -10.50
C GLU A 128 8.81 -13.52 -10.49
N GLY A 129 8.56 -12.22 -10.59
CA GLY A 129 9.58 -11.16 -10.56
C GLY A 129 10.15 -10.90 -9.16
N GLY A 130 9.63 -11.56 -8.11
CA GLY A 130 10.11 -11.45 -6.73
C GLY A 130 9.43 -10.34 -5.93
N ALA A 131 8.20 -9.96 -6.28
CA ALA A 131 7.37 -9.10 -5.43
C ALA A 131 6.98 -9.83 -4.14
N ASP A 132 7.02 -9.13 -3.00
CA ASP A 132 6.57 -9.65 -1.70
C ASP A 132 5.05 -9.53 -1.55
N TYR A 133 4.42 -8.63 -2.27
CA TYR A 133 2.96 -8.53 -2.38
C TYR A 133 2.52 -7.89 -3.69
N LEU A 134 1.30 -8.21 -4.11
CA LEU A 134 0.61 -7.55 -5.21
C LEU A 134 -0.53 -6.69 -4.70
N MET A 135 -0.80 -5.55 -5.36
CA MET A 135 -1.92 -4.69 -5.02
C MET A 135 -2.91 -4.59 -6.18
N PHE A 136 -4.17 -4.87 -5.88
CA PHE A 136 -5.30 -4.75 -6.81
C PHE A 136 -6.20 -3.60 -6.35
N GLY A 137 -6.47 -2.66 -7.24
CA GLY A 137 -7.29 -1.48 -6.97
C GLY A 137 -6.47 -0.27 -6.53
N GLY A 138 -7.11 0.63 -5.80
CA GLY A 138 -6.59 1.96 -5.52
C GLY A 138 -7.06 2.98 -6.57
N LEU A 139 -7.11 4.25 -6.20
CA LEU A 139 -7.51 5.30 -7.12
C LEU A 139 -6.51 5.45 -8.28
N TYR A 140 -7.01 5.73 -9.47
CA TYR A 140 -6.18 6.17 -10.58
C TYR A 140 -5.58 7.56 -10.32
N PRO A 141 -4.51 7.97 -11.05
CA PRO A 141 -3.86 9.28 -10.83
C PRO A 141 -4.78 10.50 -11.01
N ASP A 142 -5.87 10.36 -11.76
CA ASP A 142 -6.93 11.37 -11.95
C ASP A 142 -7.99 11.37 -10.84
N GLY A 143 -7.88 10.46 -9.88
CA GLY A 143 -8.79 10.31 -8.75
C GLY A 143 -10.01 9.43 -9.05
N GLU A 144 -10.10 8.83 -10.23
CA GLU A 144 -11.16 7.89 -10.54
C GLU A 144 -10.97 6.57 -9.77
N ALA A 145 -12.08 6.04 -9.23
CA ALA A 145 -12.08 4.74 -8.58
C ALA A 145 -12.16 3.63 -9.64
N PRO A 146 -11.38 2.54 -9.49
CA PRO A 146 -11.54 1.37 -10.34
C PRO A 146 -12.87 0.68 -10.07
N ASP A 147 -13.28 -0.17 -11.01
CA ASP A 147 -14.43 -1.05 -10.81
C ASP A 147 -14.18 -2.02 -9.64
N ALA A 148 -14.96 -1.85 -8.56
CA ALA A 148 -14.81 -2.62 -7.32
C ALA A 148 -15.06 -4.13 -7.54
N GLU A 149 -15.96 -4.51 -8.46
CA GLU A 149 -16.20 -5.92 -8.79
C GLU A 149 -14.99 -6.52 -9.50
N GLY A 150 -14.38 -5.79 -10.42
CA GLY A 150 -13.14 -6.19 -11.08
C GLY A 150 -11.96 -6.30 -10.12
N VAL A 151 -11.86 -5.44 -9.11
CA VAL A 151 -10.85 -5.54 -8.04
C VAL A 151 -11.06 -6.83 -7.25
N ARG A 152 -12.28 -7.09 -6.78
CA ARG A 152 -12.64 -8.32 -6.06
C ARG A 152 -12.34 -9.58 -6.85
N ALA A 153 -12.75 -9.61 -8.13
CA ALA A 153 -12.54 -10.76 -8.98
C ALA A 153 -11.05 -11.08 -9.21
N ARG A 154 -10.20 -10.04 -9.30
CA ARG A 154 -8.75 -10.21 -9.44
C ARG A 154 -8.10 -10.64 -8.13
N ALA A 155 -8.48 -10.02 -7.01
CA ALA A 155 -7.95 -10.39 -5.69
C ALA A 155 -8.32 -11.81 -5.30
N ALA A 156 -9.59 -12.21 -5.48
CA ALA A 156 -10.06 -13.57 -5.21
C ALA A 156 -9.35 -14.61 -6.08
N TRP A 157 -9.20 -14.34 -7.38
CA TRP A 157 -8.46 -15.20 -8.27
C TRP A 157 -7.00 -15.38 -7.83
N TRP A 158 -6.35 -14.28 -7.40
CA TRP A 158 -4.96 -14.32 -6.95
C TRP A 158 -4.82 -15.11 -5.66
N ALA A 159 -5.60 -14.79 -4.64
CA ALA A 159 -5.57 -15.42 -3.33
C ALA A 159 -5.89 -16.93 -3.36
N GLU A 160 -6.67 -17.38 -4.35
CA GLU A 160 -6.98 -18.81 -4.53
C GLU A 160 -5.80 -19.61 -5.12
N ILE A 161 -4.95 -18.98 -5.96
CA ILE A 161 -3.97 -19.72 -6.78
C ILE A 161 -2.53 -19.50 -6.31
N PHE A 162 -2.21 -18.34 -5.74
CA PHE A 162 -0.84 -17.94 -5.45
C PHE A 162 -0.59 -17.77 -3.96
N GLU A 163 0.64 -18.11 -3.53
CA GLU A 163 1.08 -17.93 -2.13
C GLU A 163 1.56 -16.51 -1.84
N THR A 164 1.96 -15.73 -2.88
CA THR A 164 2.36 -14.34 -2.71
C THR A 164 1.17 -13.51 -2.24
N PRO A 165 1.25 -12.84 -1.07
CA PRO A 165 0.15 -12.06 -0.52
C PRO A 165 -0.38 -11.00 -1.47
N CYS A 166 -1.66 -10.63 -1.32
CA CYS A 166 -2.21 -9.51 -2.05
C CYS A 166 -2.98 -8.54 -1.17
N ILE A 167 -3.09 -7.30 -1.66
CA ILE A 167 -3.91 -6.23 -1.10
C ILE A 167 -5.08 -6.00 -2.05
N ALA A 168 -6.33 -6.11 -1.56
CA ALA A 168 -7.52 -5.64 -2.25
C ALA A 168 -7.88 -4.25 -1.72
N VAL A 169 -7.78 -3.19 -2.56
CA VAL A 169 -7.95 -1.80 -2.11
C VAL A 169 -9.40 -1.37 -2.24
N ALA A 170 -9.99 -0.94 -1.13
CA ALA A 170 -11.30 -0.30 -1.06
C ALA A 170 -11.18 1.22 -1.22
N CYS A 171 -12.00 1.79 -2.11
CA CYS A 171 -12.15 3.22 -2.32
C CYS A 171 -13.38 3.77 -1.58
N ALA A 172 -14.33 2.91 -1.23
CA ALA A 172 -15.54 3.22 -0.47
C ALA A 172 -15.75 2.20 0.66
N ALA A 173 -16.41 2.61 1.75
CA ALA A 173 -16.58 1.76 2.93
C ALA A 173 -17.43 0.49 2.63
N GLU A 174 -18.37 0.60 1.72
CA GLU A 174 -19.24 -0.48 1.27
C GLU A 174 -18.50 -1.62 0.56
N GLU A 175 -17.28 -1.35 0.06
CA GLU A 175 -16.45 -2.33 -0.63
C GLU A 175 -15.70 -3.25 0.32
N ILE A 176 -15.44 -2.79 1.56
CA ILE A 176 -14.58 -3.48 2.53
C ILE A 176 -15.03 -4.92 2.80
N PRO A 177 -16.32 -5.22 3.11
CA PRO A 177 -16.73 -6.60 3.35
C PRO A 177 -16.54 -7.51 2.14
N GLY A 178 -16.80 -6.99 0.93
CA GLY A 178 -16.60 -7.73 -0.31
C GLY A 178 -15.12 -8.01 -0.62
N HIS A 179 -14.23 -7.08 -0.26
CA HIS A 179 -12.79 -7.27 -0.41
C HIS A 179 -12.24 -8.24 0.65
N ALA A 180 -12.75 -8.19 1.87
CA ALA A 180 -12.41 -9.15 2.91
C ALA A 180 -12.77 -10.59 2.52
N ALA A 181 -13.91 -10.79 1.87
CA ALA A 181 -14.38 -12.09 1.41
C ALA A 181 -13.55 -12.70 0.24
N THR A 182 -12.60 -11.97 -0.34
CA THR A 182 -11.76 -12.45 -1.45
C THR A 182 -10.71 -13.47 -1.03
N GLY A 183 -10.36 -13.54 0.26
CA GLY A 183 -9.22 -14.31 0.75
C GLY A 183 -7.87 -13.58 0.64
N ALA A 184 -7.85 -12.32 0.16
CA ALA A 184 -6.65 -11.49 0.20
C ALA A 184 -6.17 -11.32 1.65
N GLU A 185 -4.87 -11.35 1.88
CA GLU A 185 -4.27 -11.21 3.22
C GLU A 185 -4.45 -9.81 3.79
N PHE A 186 -4.59 -8.82 2.89
CA PHE A 186 -4.73 -7.42 3.29
C PHE A 186 -5.90 -6.75 2.57
N VAL A 187 -6.66 -5.93 3.32
CA VAL A 187 -7.60 -4.97 2.74
C VAL A 187 -6.95 -3.59 2.80
N GLY A 188 -6.76 -2.98 1.63
CA GLY A 188 -6.24 -1.63 1.51
C GLY A 188 -7.34 -0.60 1.71
N LEU A 189 -7.06 0.48 2.41
CA LEU A 189 -7.97 1.61 2.59
C LEU A 189 -7.42 2.85 1.89
N GLU A 190 -8.16 3.37 0.91
CA GLU A 190 -7.85 4.66 0.33
C GLU A 190 -7.96 5.78 1.37
N SER A 191 -7.20 6.85 1.17
CA SER A 191 -7.06 7.95 2.14
C SER A 191 -8.41 8.58 2.54
N ALA A 192 -9.39 8.60 1.66
CA ALA A 192 -10.73 9.12 1.95
C ALA A 192 -11.44 8.36 3.08
N LEU A 193 -11.05 7.11 3.36
CA LEU A 193 -11.66 6.26 4.37
C LEU A 193 -11.12 6.47 5.79
N TRP A 194 -9.97 7.15 5.94
CA TRP A 194 -9.31 7.26 7.25
C TRP A 194 -8.66 8.62 7.53
N LEU A 195 -8.30 9.40 6.50
CA LEU A 195 -7.49 10.61 6.68
C LEU A 195 -8.21 11.70 7.49
N ALA A 196 -9.47 11.96 7.17
CA ALA A 196 -10.29 12.95 7.86
C ALA A 196 -10.94 12.40 9.15
N ASP A 197 -11.11 11.09 9.23
CA ASP A 197 -11.69 10.38 10.37
C ASP A 197 -10.96 9.07 10.62
N PRO A 198 -9.92 9.05 11.48
CA PRO A 198 -9.17 7.84 11.80
C PRO A 198 -10.01 6.69 12.36
N ALA A 199 -11.20 6.96 12.93
CA ALA A 199 -12.13 5.91 13.35
C ALA A 199 -12.65 5.06 12.17
N GLY A 200 -12.45 5.51 10.93
CA GLY A 200 -12.68 4.70 9.73
C GLY A 200 -11.87 3.40 9.72
N VAL A 201 -10.66 3.42 10.29
CA VAL A 201 -9.81 2.21 10.42
C VAL A 201 -10.44 1.20 11.38
N ALA A 202 -10.94 1.66 12.53
CA ALA A 202 -11.63 0.77 13.50
C ALA A 202 -12.87 0.13 12.87
N ARG A 203 -13.69 0.91 12.15
CA ARG A 203 -14.86 0.38 11.43
C ARG A 203 -14.48 -0.64 10.34
N ALA A 204 -13.38 -0.39 9.62
CA ALA A 204 -12.86 -1.34 8.65
C ALA A 204 -12.39 -2.63 9.33
N GLN A 205 -11.70 -2.53 10.46
CA GLN A 205 -11.27 -3.69 11.25
C GLN A 205 -12.45 -4.54 11.73
N GLU A 206 -13.52 -3.91 12.20
CA GLU A 206 -14.77 -4.59 12.57
C GLU A 206 -15.38 -5.34 11.38
N ALA A 207 -15.37 -4.72 10.19
CA ALA A 207 -15.90 -5.32 8.97
C ALA A 207 -15.07 -6.55 8.51
N LEU A 208 -13.76 -6.58 8.75
CA LEU A 208 -12.94 -7.78 8.50
C LEU A 208 -13.34 -8.94 9.43
N GLY A 209 -13.60 -8.66 10.71
CA GLY A 209 -14.01 -9.68 11.69
C GLY A 209 -15.41 -10.25 11.45
N GLY A 210 -16.29 -9.52 10.78
CA GLY A 210 -17.66 -9.95 10.45
C GLY A 210 -17.78 -10.74 9.14
N ALA A 211 -16.73 -10.84 8.36
CA ALA A 211 -16.69 -11.55 7.07
C ALA A 211 -16.16 -13.00 7.19
N ALA A 212 -15.80 -13.45 8.41
CA ALA A 212 -15.25 -14.77 8.71
C ALA A 212 -16.34 -15.83 8.95
#